data_fd96daaa8b8939b84e767085ecc39495
#
_entry.id   fd96daaa8b8939b84e767085ecc39495
#
_cell.length_a   1.000
_cell.length_b   1.000
_cell.length_c   1.000
_cell.angle_alpha   90.00
_cell.angle_beta   90.00
_cell.angle_gamma   90.00
#
_symmetry.space_group_name_H-M   'P 1'
#
loop_
_entity.id
_entity.type
_entity.pdbx_description
1 polymer ?
#
loop_
_entity_poly.entity_id
_entity_poly.type
_entity_poly.pdbx_seq_one_letter_code
_entity_poly.pdbx_strand_id
1 'polypeptide(L)'
;MRSTRIPCEIEWYRAVGIFALRLYTGNVETQGVFDVTGLKECPQGLDVMQLPTDQSIAIMNHHFRDWSRILTGNSKKSAWVKQKTGGTKMSQYNHTAIEKKWRENWEKHPINVNDGKKEKYYCLDMFPYPSGSGLHVGHWRGYVISDVWSRYQLLRGKYVIHPMGWDAFGLPAENYAIKMGVHPAISTESNIKNIKRQINEIAAIYDWDMEVNTTDPEFYKWTQWIFVQMFKKGLAYEKEFPINWCPSCKTGLANEEVVNGCCERCGTPVTKKNLRQWMLKITAYAERLLNDLDKLDWPEKVKKMQTDWIGKSYGAEVEFPIEGRDEKITVYTTRPDTLYGATFMVLAPEHKLAKSLATDETREEVEKYIFDSSMRSNVDRMQAKEKTGVFTGTY
;
A
#
# COMPACT_ATOMS: atom_id res chain seq x y z
N MET A 1 -6.79 24.37 -30.72
CA MET A 1 -6.50 22.92 -30.75
C MET A 1 -5.62 22.60 -29.54
N ARG A 2 -6.17 21.98 -28.49
CA ARG A 2 -5.42 21.61 -27.30
C ARG A 2 -4.88 20.19 -27.50
N SER A 3 -3.54 20.07 -27.53
CA SER A 3 -2.83 18.79 -27.56
C SER A 3 -2.95 18.13 -26.17
N THR A 4 -3.72 17.06 -26.08
CA THR A 4 -3.73 16.17 -24.91
C THR A 4 -2.52 15.24 -25.01
N ARG A 5 -1.54 15.44 -24.13
CA ARG A 5 -0.44 14.48 -23.93
C ARG A 5 -1.00 13.24 -23.20
N ILE A 6 -0.84 12.09 -23.82
CA ILE A 6 -1.11 10.79 -23.21
C ILE A 6 0.19 10.37 -22.50
N PRO A 7 0.18 10.08 -21.18
CA PRO A 7 1.36 9.54 -20.51
C PRO A 7 1.59 8.09 -20.99
N CYS A 8 2.76 7.79 -21.50
CA CYS A 8 3.19 6.44 -21.83
C CYS A 8 4.20 6.03 -20.75
N GLU A 9 3.83 5.11 -19.85
CA GLU A 9 4.75 4.49 -18.91
C GLU A 9 5.28 3.19 -19.52
N ILE A 10 6.61 3.10 -19.67
CA ILE A 10 7.29 1.90 -20.12
C ILE A 10 7.97 1.27 -18.91
N GLU A 11 7.46 0.14 -18.45
CA GLU A 11 8.12 -0.67 -17.44
C GLU A 11 8.99 -1.75 -18.08
N TRP A 12 10.28 -1.76 -17.73
CA TRP A 12 11.27 -2.71 -18.24
C TRP A 12 11.49 -3.85 -17.26
N TYR A 13 11.28 -5.09 -17.71
CA TYR A 13 11.65 -6.29 -16.97
C TYR A 13 12.81 -7.01 -17.66
N ARG A 14 14.01 -6.91 -17.08
CA ARG A 14 15.26 -7.44 -17.68
C ARG A 14 15.59 -8.89 -17.34
N ALA A 15 14.79 -9.59 -16.53
CA ALA A 15 15.22 -10.87 -15.96
C ALA A 15 14.83 -12.13 -16.74
N VAL A 16 13.91 -12.07 -17.72
CA VAL A 16 13.37 -13.30 -18.35
C VAL A 16 13.20 -13.20 -19.88
N GLY A 17 13.73 -12.17 -20.56
CA GLY A 17 13.59 -12.05 -22.02
C GLY A 17 12.15 -11.79 -22.51
N ILE A 18 11.24 -11.40 -21.63
CA ILE A 18 9.85 -11.08 -21.94
C ILE A 18 9.63 -9.59 -21.77
N PHE A 19 9.15 -8.92 -22.81
CA PHE A 19 8.78 -7.50 -22.77
C PHE A 19 7.25 -7.39 -22.80
N ALA A 20 6.68 -6.76 -21.78
CA ALA A 20 5.26 -6.40 -21.75
C ALA A 20 5.11 -4.92 -22.13
N LEU A 21 4.40 -4.63 -23.20
CA LEU A 21 4.06 -3.28 -23.59
C LEU A 21 2.60 -3.00 -23.22
N ARG A 22 2.39 -2.01 -22.37
CA ARG A 22 1.05 -1.54 -22.00
C ARG A 22 0.76 -0.25 -22.74
N LEU A 23 -0.15 -0.29 -23.69
CA LEU A 23 -0.61 0.89 -24.42
C LEU A 23 -1.97 1.32 -23.89
N TYR A 24 -2.05 2.53 -23.39
CA TYR A 24 -3.32 3.20 -23.07
C TYR A 24 -3.76 4.05 -24.27
N THR A 25 -4.71 3.56 -25.04
CA THR A 25 -5.46 4.37 -25.99
C THR A 25 -6.89 4.43 -25.50
N GLY A 26 -7.35 5.64 -25.16
CA GLY A 26 -8.63 5.94 -24.51
C GLY A 26 -9.73 4.88 -24.71
N ASN A 27 -10.20 4.33 -23.61
CA ASN A 27 -11.31 3.37 -23.46
C ASN A 27 -11.15 1.91 -23.92
N VAL A 28 -9.99 1.48 -24.42
CA VAL A 28 -9.76 0.05 -24.73
C VAL A 28 -8.39 -0.37 -24.20
N GLU A 29 -8.38 -1.34 -23.30
CA GLU A 29 -7.16 -1.94 -22.75
C GLU A 29 -6.79 -3.18 -23.60
N THR A 30 -5.68 -3.11 -24.33
CA THR A 30 -5.10 -4.26 -25.03
C THR A 30 -3.79 -4.64 -24.36
N GLN A 31 -3.72 -5.84 -23.81
CA GLN A 31 -2.47 -6.44 -23.29
C GLN A 31 -1.92 -7.41 -24.32
N GLY A 32 -0.66 -7.23 -24.72
CA GLY A 32 0.07 -8.17 -25.54
C GLY A 32 1.38 -8.59 -24.86
N VAL A 33 1.62 -9.89 -24.75
CA VAL A 33 2.91 -10.45 -24.32
C VAL A 33 3.64 -10.94 -25.58
N PHE A 34 4.85 -10.41 -25.79
CA PHE A 34 5.66 -10.79 -26.95
C PHE A 34 6.93 -11.51 -26.49
N ASP A 35 7.19 -12.68 -27.09
CA ASP A 35 8.43 -13.41 -26.91
C ASP A 35 9.47 -12.92 -27.94
N VAL A 36 10.58 -12.38 -27.44
CA VAL A 36 11.68 -11.82 -28.25
C VAL A 36 12.95 -12.66 -28.22
N THR A 37 12.88 -13.92 -27.75
CA THR A 37 14.05 -14.80 -27.66
C THR A 37 14.65 -15.18 -29.04
N GLY A 38 13.97 -14.84 -30.15
CA GLY A 38 14.42 -15.09 -31.52
C GLY A 38 15.19 -13.93 -32.20
N LEU A 39 15.35 -12.78 -31.56
CA LEU A 39 16.08 -11.65 -32.15
C LEU A 39 17.59 -11.83 -31.95
N LYS A 40 18.26 -12.33 -33.00
CA LYS A 40 19.70 -12.24 -33.09
C LYS A 40 20.08 -10.77 -33.38
N GLU A 41 20.87 -10.20 -32.47
CA GLU A 41 21.55 -8.91 -32.56
C GLU A 41 20.66 -7.65 -32.35
N CYS A 42 20.65 -7.16 -31.10
CA CYS A 42 20.48 -5.73 -30.84
C CYS A 42 21.79 -5.04 -31.22
N PRO A 43 21.79 -3.96 -32.03
CA PRO A 43 23.02 -3.21 -32.32
C PRO A 43 23.64 -2.74 -31.01
N GLN A 44 24.85 -3.19 -30.72
CA GLN A 44 25.60 -2.75 -29.56
C GLN A 44 25.88 -1.24 -29.72
N GLY A 45 25.39 -0.46 -28.75
CA GLY A 45 25.76 0.96 -28.64
C GLY A 45 24.61 1.98 -28.68
N LEU A 46 23.36 1.57 -28.82
CA LEU A 46 22.25 2.54 -28.73
C LEU A 46 21.69 2.58 -27.29
N ASP A 47 22.06 3.60 -26.54
CA ASP A 47 21.43 3.93 -25.26
C ASP A 47 20.16 4.71 -25.54
N VAL A 48 19.03 4.00 -25.57
CA VAL A 48 17.70 4.56 -25.88
C VAL A 48 17.26 5.62 -24.87
N MET A 49 17.91 5.67 -23.71
CA MET A 49 17.62 6.66 -22.65
C MET A 49 18.17 8.07 -22.97
N GLN A 50 19.07 8.22 -23.95
CA GLN A 50 19.68 9.50 -24.31
C GLN A 50 19.11 10.12 -25.59
N LEU A 51 18.14 9.45 -26.25
CA LEU A 51 17.54 10.00 -27.47
C LEU A 51 16.36 10.94 -27.13
N PRO A 52 16.22 12.05 -27.87
CA PRO A 52 15.03 12.89 -27.77
C PRO A 52 13.76 12.06 -28.04
N THR A 53 12.71 12.34 -27.31
CA THR A 53 11.44 11.57 -27.30
C THR A 53 10.87 11.33 -28.71
N ASP A 54 11.04 12.30 -29.61
CA ASP A 54 10.52 12.25 -30.98
C ASP A 54 11.29 11.26 -31.88
N GLN A 55 12.58 11.07 -31.65
CA GLN A 55 13.39 10.09 -32.39
C GLN A 55 13.11 8.66 -31.90
N SER A 56 12.89 8.49 -30.62
CA SER A 56 12.52 7.19 -30.04
C SER A 56 11.15 6.72 -30.58
N ILE A 57 10.18 7.62 -30.72
CA ILE A 57 8.87 7.33 -31.29
C ILE A 57 8.96 7.03 -32.80
N ALA A 58 9.84 7.69 -33.54
CA ALA A 58 10.03 7.44 -34.97
C ALA A 58 10.64 6.05 -35.24
N ILE A 59 11.61 5.64 -34.45
CA ILE A 59 12.22 4.30 -34.51
C ILE A 59 11.20 3.21 -34.16
N MET A 60 10.42 3.39 -33.10
CA MET A 60 9.36 2.45 -32.73
C MET A 60 8.27 2.34 -33.83
N ASN A 61 7.84 3.46 -34.41
CA ASN A 61 6.84 3.47 -35.47
C ASN A 61 7.34 2.81 -36.77
N HIS A 62 8.61 2.90 -37.08
CA HIS A 62 9.20 2.23 -38.26
C HIS A 62 9.20 0.71 -38.07
N HIS A 63 9.64 0.22 -36.94
CA HIS A 63 9.59 -1.22 -36.62
C HIS A 63 8.18 -1.76 -36.48
N PHE A 64 7.24 -0.98 -35.92
CA PHE A 64 5.85 -1.40 -35.76
C PHE A 64 5.11 -1.57 -37.10
N ARG A 65 5.42 -0.78 -38.14
CA ARG A 65 4.84 -0.96 -39.49
C ARG A 65 5.33 -2.25 -40.15
N ASP A 66 6.56 -2.64 -39.94
CA ASP A 66 7.08 -3.88 -40.48
C ASP A 66 6.48 -5.11 -39.78
N TRP A 67 6.26 -5.03 -38.45
CA TRP A 67 5.58 -6.06 -37.66
C TRP A 67 4.10 -6.20 -38.01
N SER A 68 3.39 -5.10 -38.23
CA SER A 68 1.98 -5.18 -38.63
C SER A 68 1.79 -5.86 -40.00
N ARG A 69 2.77 -5.71 -40.91
CA ARG A 69 2.78 -6.42 -42.20
C ARG A 69 3.04 -7.91 -42.06
N ILE A 70 3.82 -8.31 -41.08
CA ILE A 70 4.09 -9.73 -40.76
C ILE A 70 2.87 -10.38 -40.12
N LEU A 71 2.20 -9.70 -39.21
CA LEU A 71 1.04 -10.22 -38.48
C LEU A 71 -0.24 -10.25 -39.32
N THR A 72 -0.43 -9.34 -40.28
CA THR A 72 -1.63 -9.27 -41.12
C THR A 72 -1.59 -10.14 -42.36
N GLY A 73 -0.52 -10.91 -42.59
CA GLY A 73 -0.44 -11.87 -43.69
C GLY A 73 -0.39 -11.26 -45.11
N ASN A 74 -0.26 -9.94 -45.22
CA ASN A 74 -0.30 -9.22 -46.52
C ASN A 74 1.08 -9.06 -47.18
N SER A 75 2.01 -9.96 -46.93
CA SER A 75 3.29 -9.98 -47.63
C SER A 75 3.28 -11.08 -48.69
N LYS A 76 3.44 -10.69 -49.94
CA LYS A 76 3.60 -11.61 -51.10
C LYS A 76 4.88 -12.47 -51.04
N LYS A 77 5.61 -12.47 -49.88
CA LYS A 77 6.82 -13.27 -49.64
C LYS A 77 6.59 -14.53 -48.80
N SER A 78 5.35 -14.87 -48.42
CA SER A 78 5.08 -16.09 -47.63
C SER A 78 5.15 -17.40 -48.45
N ALA A 79 5.38 -17.33 -49.75
CA ALA A 79 5.48 -18.53 -50.60
C ALA A 79 6.82 -19.29 -50.49
N TRP A 80 7.85 -18.69 -49.90
CA TRP A 80 9.19 -19.30 -49.82
C TRP A 80 9.44 -20.15 -48.58
N VAL A 81 8.61 -20.05 -47.57
CA VAL A 81 8.80 -20.80 -46.32
C VAL A 81 8.07 -22.17 -46.34
N LYS A 82 7.19 -22.39 -47.33
CA LYS A 82 6.39 -23.61 -47.38
C LYS A 82 7.04 -24.84 -48.05
N GLN A 83 8.29 -24.75 -48.49
CA GLN A 83 8.82 -25.83 -49.35
C GLN A 83 10.04 -26.60 -48.82
N LYS A 84 10.43 -26.51 -47.56
CA LYS A 84 11.50 -27.33 -46.99
C LYS A 84 11.33 -27.67 -45.51
N THR A 85 10.21 -28.23 -45.11
CA THR A 85 10.17 -29.03 -43.89
C THR A 85 9.22 -30.20 -44.12
N GLY A 86 9.74 -31.26 -44.78
CA GLY A 86 9.30 -32.61 -44.53
C GLY A 86 9.70 -32.91 -43.08
N GLY A 87 8.86 -32.62 -42.14
CA GLY A 87 9.23 -32.72 -40.74
C GLY A 87 8.11 -33.27 -39.92
N THR A 88 8.46 -34.15 -39.08
CA THR A 88 7.82 -34.51 -37.84
C THR A 88 6.98 -33.32 -37.31
N LYS A 89 5.66 -33.53 -37.20
CA LYS A 89 4.78 -32.65 -36.43
C LYS A 89 5.44 -32.44 -35.08
N MET A 90 6.06 -31.28 -34.86
CA MET A 90 6.43 -30.87 -33.50
C MET A 90 5.13 -30.90 -32.71
N SER A 91 5.06 -31.76 -31.71
CA SER A 91 3.94 -31.80 -30.79
C SER A 91 3.77 -30.41 -30.20
N GLN A 92 2.59 -29.83 -30.36
CA GLN A 92 2.30 -28.54 -29.81
C GLN A 92 2.59 -28.61 -28.31
N TYR A 93 3.42 -27.66 -27.78
CA TYR A 93 3.73 -27.60 -26.37
C TYR A 93 2.47 -27.41 -25.55
N ASN A 94 2.08 -28.44 -24.80
CA ASN A 94 0.89 -28.43 -23.96
C ASN A 94 1.28 -28.14 -22.53
N HIS A 95 1.39 -26.81 -22.20
CA HIS A 95 1.76 -26.36 -20.88
C HIS A 95 0.81 -26.86 -19.80
N THR A 96 -0.50 -26.85 -20.02
CA THR A 96 -1.51 -27.28 -19.05
C THR A 96 -1.32 -28.74 -18.60
N ALA A 97 -1.03 -29.64 -19.55
CA ALA A 97 -0.79 -31.04 -19.22
C ALA A 97 0.54 -31.24 -18.46
N ILE A 98 1.57 -30.45 -18.82
CA ILE A 98 2.87 -30.47 -18.15
C ILE A 98 2.77 -29.93 -16.73
N GLU A 99 2.11 -28.81 -16.54
CA GLU A 99 1.90 -28.19 -15.24
C GLU A 99 1.12 -29.11 -14.30
N LYS A 100 0.03 -29.70 -14.79
CA LYS A 100 -0.75 -30.70 -14.03
C LYS A 100 0.12 -31.86 -13.58
N LYS A 101 0.89 -32.46 -14.52
CA LYS A 101 1.79 -33.60 -14.25
C LYS A 101 2.79 -33.24 -13.14
N TRP A 102 3.39 -32.05 -13.19
CA TRP A 102 4.41 -31.71 -12.23
C TRP A 102 3.84 -31.33 -10.88
N ARG A 103 2.66 -30.67 -10.80
CA ARG A 103 1.96 -30.46 -9.53
C ARG A 103 1.69 -31.78 -8.82
N GLU A 104 1.08 -32.73 -9.51
CA GLU A 104 0.81 -34.08 -8.97
C GLU A 104 2.09 -34.81 -8.52
N ASN A 105 3.20 -34.60 -9.24
CA ASN A 105 4.48 -35.20 -8.88
C ASN A 105 5.06 -34.56 -7.63
N TRP A 106 5.00 -33.23 -7.47
CA TRP A 106 5.52 -32.52 -6.31
C TRP A 106 4.66 -32.68 -5.05
N GLU A 107 3.37 -32.95 -5.20
CA GLU A 107 2.53 -33.39 -4.07
C GLU A 107 3.03 -34.73 -3.49
N LYS A 108 3.37 -35.69 -4.37
CA LYS A 108 3.86 -37.00 -3.96
C LYS A 108 5.31 -36.99 -3.51
N HIS A 109 6.10 -36.12 -4.07
CA HIS A 109 7.54 -36.01 -3.88
C HIS A 109 7.91 -34.55 -3.64
N PRO A 110 7.67 -34.02 -2.40
CA PRO A 110 8.00 -32.64 -2.06
C PRO A 110 9.46 -32.32 -2.34
N ILE A 111 9.71 -31.18 -3.00
CA ILE A 111 11.08 -30.76 -3.36
C ILE A 111 11.79 -30.02 -2.20
N ASN A 112 11.03 -29.56 -1.23
CA ASN A 112 11.55 -28.88 -0.04
C ASN A 112 11.35 -29.77 1.20
N VAL A 113 12.32 -30.60 1.50
CA VAL A 113 12.27 -31.54 2.62
C VAL A 113 13.26 -31.16 3.67
N ASN A 114 12.80 -31.05 4.92
CA ASN A 114 13.65 -30.85 6.08
C ASN A 114 14.26 -32.16 6.54
N ASP A 115 15.53 -32.37 6.26
CA ASP A 115 16.31 -33.52 6.72
C ASP A 115 17.09 -33.26 8.03
N GLY A 116 16.90 -32.07 8.62
CA GLY A 116 17.59 -31.61 9.83
C GLY A 116 19.06 -31.24 9.63
N LYS A 117 19.63 -31.42 8.43
CA LYS A 117 21.05 -31.20 8.14
C LYS A 117 21.30 -29.96 7.28
N LYS A 118 20.34 -29.59 6.45
CA LYS A 118 20.46 -28.47 5.53
C LYS A 118 20.45 -27.14 6.27
N GLU A 119 21.22 -26.17 5.77
CA GLU A 119 21.15 -24.80 6.21
C GLU A 119 19.73 -24.26 5.96
N LYS A 120 19.14 -23.64 6.98
CA LYS A 120 17.80 -23.06 6.89
C LYS A 120 17.86 -21.71 6.19
N TYR A 121 16.93 -21.48 5.28
CA TYR A 121 16.69 -20.16 4.67
C TYR A 121 15.25 -19.75 4.92
N TYR A 122 15.04 -18.56 5.47
CA TYR A 122 13.71 -18.05 5.80
C TYR A 122 13.28 -17.03 4.76
N CYS A 123 12.21 -17.33 4.04
CA CYS A 123 11.58 -16.47 3.05
C CYS A 123 10.19 -16.08 3.52
N LEU A 124 9.89 -14.78 3.54
CA LEU A 124 8.61 -14.25 4.02
C LEU A 124 7.86 -13.54 2.91
N ASP A 125 6.55 -13.77 2.89
CA ASP A 125 5.58 -13.01 2.13
C ASP A 125 4.57 -12.33 3.04
N MET A 126 3.91 -11.28 2.53
CA MET A 126 2.72 -10.72 3.18
C MET A 126 1.56 -11.69 3.05
N PHE A 127 0.88 -11.94 4.16
CA PHE A 127 -0.36 -12.73 4.17
C PHE A 127 -1.48 -11.96 3.45
N PRO A 128 -2.23 -12.62 2.56
CA PRO A 128 -3.37 -11.98 1.93
C PRO A 128 -4.53 -11.80 2.93
N TYR A 129 -5.31 -10.74 2.71
CA TYR A 129 -6.62 -10.62 3.35
C TYR A 129 -7.61 -11.54 2.65
N PRO A 130 -8.28 -12.48 3.35
CA PRO A 130 -9.32 -13.30 2.76
C PRO A 130 -10.66 -12.55 2.64
N SER A 131 -10.60 -11.29 2.18
CA SER A 131 -11.72 -10.36 2.04
C SER A 131 -12.41 -10.37 0.67
N GLY A 132 -12.05 -11.33 -0.18
CA GLY A 132 -12.61 -11.50 -1.52
C GLY A 132 -12.51 -12.94 -1.98
N SER A 133 -13.20 -13.26 -3.07
CA SER A 133 -13.29 -14.62 -3.59
C SER A 133 -12.00 -15.19 -4.20
N GLY A 134 -10.92 -14.40 -4.27
CA GLY A 134 -9.65 -14.86 -4.84
C GLY A 134 -8.56 -13.81 -4.85
N LEU A 135 -7.40 -14.20 -5.34
CA LEU A 135 -6.23 -13.36 -5.51
C LEU A 135 -6.35 -12.49 -6.77
N HIS A 136 -5.79 -11.30 -6.70
CA HIS A 136 -5.61 -10.42 -7.87
C HIS A 136 -4.13 -10.35 -8.27
N VAL A 137 -3.85 -9.74 -9.43
CA VAL A 137 -2.49 -9.66 -10.01
C VAL A 137 -1.46 -9.07 -9.04
N GLY A 138 -1.86 -8.13 -8.18
CA GLY A 138 -0.97 -7.55 -7.17
C GLY A 138 -0.40 -8.57 -6.18
N HIS A 139 -1.17 -9.58 -5.79
CA HIS A 139 -0.68 -10.66 -4.94
C HIS A 139 0.35 -11.53 -5.68
N TRP A 140 0.08 -11.86 -6.95
CA TRP A 140 0.98 -12.68 -7.75
C TRP A 140 2.35 -12.06 -7.93
N ARG A 141 2.44 -10.74 -8.02
CA ARG A 141 3.73 -10.05 -8.12
C ARG A 141 4.68 -10.38 -6.97
N GLY A 142 4.18 -10.40 -5.74
CA GLY A 142 4.96 -10.79 -4.56
C GLY A 142 5.26 -12.29 -4.56
N TYR A 143 4.22 -13.11 -4.60
CA TYR A 143 4.30 -14.56 -4.41
C TYR A 143 5.14 -15.29 -5.47
N VAL A 144 5.12 -14.82 -6.72
CA VAL A 144 5.97 -15.41 -7.78
C VAL A 144 7.43 -15.04 -7.55
N ILE A 145 7.75 -13.84 -7.11
CA ILE A 145 9.15 -13.42 -6.87
C ILE A 145 9.74 -14.21 -5.71
N SER A 146 9.01 -14.34 -4.60
CA SER A 146 9.45 -15.10 -3.44
C SER A 146 9.56 -16.60 -3.74
N ASP A 147 8.66 -17.15 -4.55
CA ASP A 147 8.73 -18.55 -5.00
C ASP A 147 9.99 -18.81 -5.85
N VAL A 148 10.27 -17.96 -6.82
CA VAL A 148 11.48 -18.04 -7.64
C VAL A 148 12.74 -17.97 -6.77
N TRP A 149 12.77 -17.07 -5.82
CA TRP A 149 13.89 -16.96 -4.89
C TRP A 149 14.02 -18.17 -3.98
N SER A 150 12.91 -18.70 -3.47
CA SER A 150 12.86 -19.94 -2.67
C SER A 150 13.41 -21.13 -3.46
N ARG A 151 13.00 -21.30 -4.71
CA ARG A 151 13.53 -22.36 -5.61
C ARG A 151 15.02 -22.21 -5.84
N TYR A 152 15.51 -20.99 -6.03
CA TYR A 152 16.94 -20.73 -6.15
C TYR A 152 17.71 -21.19 -4.91
N GLN A 153 17.19 -20.88 -3.70
CA GLN A 153 17.84 -21.33 -2.46
C GLN A 153 17.78 -22.86 -2.26
N LEU A 154 16.68 -23.49 -2.69
CA LEU A 154 16.61 -24.96 -2.71
C LEU A 154 17.66 -25.58 -3.64
N LEU A 155 17.85 -25.03 -4.85
CA LEU A 155 18.89 -25.48 -5.78
C LEU A 155 20.30 -25.30 -5.22
N ARG A 156 20.50 -24.36 -4.28
CA ARG A 156 21.73 -24.20 -3.51
C ARG A 156 21.89 -25.16 -2.34
N GLY A 157 20.96 -26.11 -2.18
CA GLY A 157 21.00 -27.13 -1.16
C GLY A 157 20.44 -26.72 0.21
N LYS A 158 19.76 -25.56 0.31
CA LYS A 158 19.15 -25.12 1.57
C LYS A 158 17.78 -25.74 1.78
N TYR A 159 17.35 -25.80 3.05
CA TYR A 159 15.94 -25.98 3.40
C TYR A 159 15.27 -24.63 3.54
N VAL A 160 14.24 -24.40 2.74
CA VAL A 160 13.54 -23.09 2.72
C VAL A 160 12.32 -23.14 3.63
N ILE A 161 12.28 -22.28 4.61
CA ILE A 161 11.10 -22.00 5.44
C ILE A 161 10.34 -20.88 4.77
N HIS A 162 9.22 -21.21 4.12
CA HIS A 162 8.37 -20.28 3.37
C HIS A 162 6.92 -20.41 3.82
N PRO A 163 6.56 -19.85 5.00
CA PRO A 163 5.22 -19.99 5.54
C PRO A 163 4.21 -19.15 4.76
N MET A 164 2.96 -19.57 4.76
CA MET A 164 1.81 -18.83 4.29
C MET A 164 0.81 -18.68 5.42
N GLY A 165 0.02 -17.62 5.38
CA GLY A 165 -1.02 -17.36 6.37
C GLY A 165 -2.13 -16.48 5.86
N TRP A 166 -3.08 -16.20 6.75
CA TRP A 166 -4.30 -15.47 6.46
C TRP A 166 -4.45 -14.33 7.45
N ASP A 167 -4.39 -13.09 6.96
CA ASP A 167 -4.70 -11.92 7.76
C ASP A 167 -6.22 -11.72 7.74
N ALA A 168 -6.89 -12.45 8.62
CA ALA A 168 -8.32 -12.73 8.52
C ALA A 168 -9.20 -11.85 9.41
N PHE A 169 -8.63 -11.05 10.32
CA PHE A 169 -9.37 -10.08 11.12
C PHE A 169 -9.58 -8.76 10.38
N GLY A 170 -10.51 -7.97 10.88
CA GLY A 170 -10.70 -6.57 10.55
C GLY A 170 -11.74 -6.29 9.49
N LEU A 171 -11.88 -5.01 9.19
CA LEU A 171 -12.94 -4.46 8.32
C LEU A 171 -13.03 -5.07 6.92
N PRO A 172 -11.94 -5.44 6.24
CA PRO A 172 -12.05 -6.06 4.91
C PRO A 172 -12.86 -7.36 4.93
N ALA A 173 -12.60 -8.24 5.90
CA ALA A 173 -13.33 -9.50 6.04
C ALA A 173 -14.79 -9.27 6.50
N GLU A 174 -14.99 -8.35 7.44
CA GLU A 174 -16.33 -8.00 7.96
C GLU A 174 -17.20 -7.36 6.87
N ASN A 175 -16.68 -6.41 6.10
CA ASN A 175 -17.40 -5.78 5.02
C ASN A 175 -17.79 -6.76 3.92
N TYR A 176 -16.90 -7.69 3.59
CA TYR A 176 -17.22 -8.74 2.64
C TYR A 176 -18.36 -9.63 3.17
N ALA A 177 -18.31 -10.02 4.43
CA ALA A 177 -19.34 -10.81 5.08
C ALA A 177 -20.71 -10.09 5.10
N ILE A 178 -20.72 -8.80 5.43
CA ILE A 178 -21.92 -7.95 5.39
C ILE A 178 -22.51 -7.92 3.98
N LYS A 179 -21.65 -7.68 2.97
CA LYS A 179 -22.05 -7.64 1.55
C LYS A 179 -22.67 -8.97 1.09
N MET A 180 -22.15 -10.09 1.59
CA MET A 180 -22.61 -11.42 1.23
C MET A 180 -23.77 -11.92 2.11
N GLY A 181 -24.12 -11.22 3.17
CA GLY A 181 -25.18 -11.60 4.12
C GLY A 181 -24.86 -12.87 4.92
N VAL A 182 -23.58 -13.15 5.19
CA VAL A 182 -23.12 -14.36 5.90
C VAL A 182 -22.24 -14.00 7.08
N HIS A 183 -22.07 -14.93 8.01
CA HIS A 183 -21.15 -14.72 9.14
C HIS A 183 -19.70 -14.64 8.66
N PRO A 184 -18.87 -13.70 9.19
CA PRO A 184 -17.49 -13.50 8.76
C PRO A 184 -16.64 -14.78 8.76
N ALA A 185 -16.78 -15.65 9.75
CA ALA A 185 -16.04 -16.92 9.80
C ALA A 185 -16.32 -17.81 8.59
N ILE A 186 -17.59 -17.87 8.13
CA ILE A 186 -17.99 -18.70 6.98
C ILE A 186 -17.41 -18.15 5.68
N SER A 187 -17.56 -16.85 5.46
CA SER A 187 -17.02 -16.22 4.24
C SER A 187 -15.50 -16.28 4.19
N THR A 188 -14.85 -16.05 5.33
CA THR A 188 -13.39 -16.11 5.45
C THR A 188 -12.86 -17.52 5.17
N GLU A 189 -13.43 -18.55 5.75
CA GLU A 189 -13.04 -19.95 5.51
C GLU A 189 -13.20 -20.34 4.04
N SER A 190 -14.30 -19.95 3.42
CA SER A 190 -14.53 -20.19 2.00
C SER A 190 -13.50 -19.49 1.10
N ASN A 191 -13.18 -18.24 1.41
CA ASN A 191 -12.19 -17.47 0.67
C ASN A 191 -10.78 -18.06 0.85
N ILE A 192 -10.40 -18.45 2.06
CA ILE A 192 -9.12 -19.12 2.34
C ILE A 192 -8.97 -20.37 1.48
N LYS A 193 -9.99 -21.23 1.47
CA LYS A 193 -9.97 -22.47 0.64
C LYS A 193 -9.74 -22.16 -0.85
N ASN A 194 -10.41 -21.13 -1.37
CA ASN A 194 -10.24 -20.77 -2.78
C ASN A 194 -8.87 -20.14 -3.05
N ILE A 195 -8.40 -19.26 -2.19
CA ILE A 195 -7.08 -18.62 -2.35
C ILE A 195 -5.97 -19.66 -2.26
N LYS A 196 -6.05 -20.59 -1.29
CA LYS A 196 -5.09 -21.71 -1.16
C LYS A 196 -5.06 -22.58 -2.43
N ARG A 197 -6.23 -22.88 -3.00
CA ARG A 197 -6.34 -23.59 -4.28
C ARG A 197 -5.62 -22.82 -5.41
N GLN A 198 -5.83 -21.50 -5.51
CA GLN A 198 -5.18 -20.66 -6.52
C GLN A 198 -3.65 -20.64 -6.36
N ILE A 199 -3.13 -20.55 -5.14
CA ILE A 199 -1.69 -20.60 -4.85
C ILE A 199 -1.13 -21.97 -5.26
N ASN A 200 -1.85 -23.05 -4.97
CA ASN A 200 -1.43 -24.40 -5.36
C ASN A 200 -1.47 -24.62 -6.89
N GLU A 201 -2.33 -23.90 -7.62
CA GLU A 201 -2.37 -24.00 -9.09
C GLU A 201 -1.08 -23.50 -9.77
N ILE A 202 -0.38 -22.53 -9.20
CA ILE A 202 0.93 -22.09 -9.68
C ILE A 202 2.08 -22.94 -9.11
N ALA A 203 1.76 -23.92 -8.29
CA ALA A 203 2.73 -24.79 -7.61
C ALA A 203 3.80 -24.02 -6.81
N ALA A 204 3.45 -22.89 -6.22
CA ALA A 204 4.35 -22.13 -5.36
C ALA A 204 4.79 -22.98 -4.15
N ILE A 205 6.07 -22.85 -3.79
CA ILE A 205 6.66 -23.64 -2.71
C ILE A 205 6.40 -22.94 -1.38
N TYR A 206 5.23 -23.19 -0.80
CA TYR A 206 4.92 -22.80 0.56
C TYR A 206 4.98 -24.01 1.48
N ASP A 207 5.40 -23.75 2.73
CA ASP A 207 5.38 -24.74 3.79
C ASP A 207 4.01 -24.72 4.47
N TRP A 208 3.09 -25.54 3.97
CA TRP A 208 1.71 -25.59 4.45
C TRP A 208 1.59 -26.20 5.87
N ASP A 209 2.63 -26.85 6.38
CA ASP A 209 2.70 -27.30 7.77
C ASP A 209 2.94 -26.12 8.73
N MET A 210 3.40 -24.99 8.18
CA MET A 210 3.57 -23.72 8.89
C MET A 210 2.46 -22.71 8.52
N GLU A 211 1.31 -23.18 8.04
CA GLU A 211 0.18 -22.33 7.75
C GLU A 211 -0.36 -21.68 9.04
N VAL A 212 -0.60 -20.37 9.02
CA VAL A 212 -1.17 -19.63 10.14
C VAL A 212 -2.44 -18.90 9.75
N ASN A 213 -3.37 -18.79 10.72
CA ASN A 213 -4.57 -17.99 10.57
C ASN A 213 -4.65 -17.04 11.78
N THR A 214 -4.68 -15.74 11.53
CA THR A 214 -4.72 -14.73 12.60
C THR A 214 -6.00 -14.80 13.44
N THR A 215 -7.07 -15.44 12.94
CA THR A 215 -8.31 -15.66 13.69
C THR A 215 -8.32 -16.96 14.49
N ASP A 216 -7.28 -17.78 14.41
CA ASP A 216 -7.13 -18.95 15.26
C ASP A 216 -6.85 -18.51 16.70
N PRO A 217 -7.62 -18.98 17.72
CA PRO A 217 -7.35 -18.69 19.11
C PRO A 217 -5.94 -19.04 19.57
N GLU A 218 -5.35 -20.12 19.04
CA GLU A 218 -3.99 -20.52 19.35
C GLU A 218 -2.95 -19.54 18.79
N PHE A 219 -3.31 -18.77 17.75
CA PHE A 219 -2.48 -17.72 17.21
C PHE A 219 -2.69 -16.38 17.94
N TYR A 220 -3.94 -15.87 18.01
CA TYR A 220 -4.18 -14.52 18.54
C TYR A 220 -4.03 -14.42 20.07
N LYS A 221 -4.01 -15.52 20.82
CA LYS A 221 -3.67 -15.50 22.24
C LYS A 221 -2.32 -14.82 22.50
N TRP A 222 -1.38 -14.95 21.56
CA TRP A 222 -0.07 -14.31 21.70
C TRP A 222 -0.13 -12.81 21.45
N THR A 223 -0.96 -12.35 20.53
CA THR A 223 -1.26 -10.92 20.35
C THR A 223 -1.88 -10.34 21.61
N GLN A 224 -2.82 -11.05 22.24
CA GLN A 224 -3.42 -10.64 23.49
C GLN A 224 -2.37 -10.63 24.64
N TRP A 225 -1.51 -11.62 24.69
CA TRP A 225 -0.42 -11.66 25.67
C TRP A 225 0.53 -10.48 25.52
N ILE A 226 0.95 -10.13 24.30
CA ILE A 226 1.77 -8.96 24.00
C ILE A 226 1.08 -7.69 24.49
N PHE A 227 -0.21 -7.53 24.20
CA PHE A 227 -0.98 -6.38 24.66
C PHE A 227 -0.98 -6.28 26.21
N VAL A 228 -1.17 -7.39 26.90
CA VAL A 228 -1.12 -7.41 28.37
C VAL A 228 0.26 -7.03 28.89
N GLN A 229 1.35 -7.46 28.23
CA GLN A 229 2.70 -7.03 28.60
C GLN A 229 2.90 -5.53 28.38
N MET A 230 2.38 -4.99 27.28
CA MET A 230 2.44 -3.55 27.00
C MET A 230 1.66 -2.75 28.04
N PHE A 231 0.47 -3.23 28.42
CA PHE A 231 -0.33 -2.62 29.49
C PHE A 231 0.41 -2.62 30.84
N LYS A 232 0.98 -3.75 31.24
CA LYS A 232 1.78 -3.87 32.47
C LYS A 232 2.99 -2.93 32.50
N LYS A 233 3.52 -2.59 31.34
CA LYS A 233 4.64 -1.65 31.18
C LYS A 233 4.20 -0.19 31.03
N GLY A 234 2.91 0.12 31.10
CA GLY A 234 2.37 1.47 30.91
C GLY A 234 2.48 1.97 29.48
N LEU A 235 2.67 1.07 28.50
CA LEU A 235 2.73 1.39 27.07
C LEU A 235 1.38 1.33 26.39
N ALA A 236 0.41 0.61 26.96
CA ALA A 236 -0.98 0.61 26.56
C ALA A 236 -1.82 1.27 27.66
N TYR A 237 -2.71 2.18 27.27
CA TYR A 237 -3.58 2.93 28.18
C TYR A 237 -4.91 3.27 27.50
N GLU A 238 -5.94 3.55 28.30
CA GLU A 238 -7.21 4.02 27.77
C GLU A 238 -7.30 5.54 27.82
N LYS A 239 -7.87 6.12 26.78
CA LYS A 239 -8.14 7.56 26.69
C LYS A 239 -9.40 7.80 25.85
N GLU A 240 -10.20 8.79 26.25
CA GLU A 240 -11.20 9.36 25.36
C GLU A 240 -10.53 10.17 24.27
N PHE A 241 -10.85 9.81 23.01
CA PHE A 241 -10.28 10.46 21.84
C PHE A 241 -11.35 10.69 20.78
N PRO A 242 -11.37 11.86 20.13
CA PRO A 242 -12.28 12.12 19.02
C PRO A 242 -11.86 11.31 17.79
N ILE A 243 -12.77 10.44 17.33
CA ILE A 243 -12.60 9.69 16.09
C ILE A 243 -13.56 10.17 15.03
N ASN A 244 -13.25 9.89 13.77
CA ASN A 244 -14.20 9.99 12.69
C ASN A 244 -15.26 8.89 12.88
N TRP A 245 -16.51 9.25 12.89
CA TRP A 245 -17.63 8.33 13.11
C TRP A 245 -18.60 8.39 11.95
N CYS A 246 -18.88 7.24 11.35
CA CYS A 246 -19.96 7.12 10.38
C CYS A 246 -21.26 6.72 11.09
N PRO A 247 -22.29 7.60 11.14
CA PRO A 247 -23.55 7.27 11.82
C PRO A 247 -24.36 6.19 11.09
N SER A 248 -24.18 6.04 9.79
CA SER A 248 -24.86 5.01 8.99
C SER A 248 -24.21 3.62 9.17
N CYS A 249 -22.89 3.53 9.01
CA CYS A 249 -22.15 2.28 9.20
C CYS A 249 -21.95 1.93 10.67
N LYS A 250 -22.23 2.86 11.60
CA LYS A 250 -22.05 2.73 13.07
C LYS A 250 -20.64 2.28 13.45
N THR A 251 -19.64 2.82 12.78
CA THR A 251 -18.23 2.47 12.97
C THR A 251 -17.33 3.71 12.99
N GLY A 252 -16.18 3.57 13.66
CA GLY A 252 -15.06 4.51 13.56
C GLY A 252 -14.35 4.35 12.22
N LEU A 253 -13.85 5.45 11.71
CA LEU A 253 -13.14 5.51 10.43
C LEU A 253 -11.72 6.05 10.65
N ALA A 254 -10.75 5.46 9.97
CA ALA A 254 -9.42 6.04 9.80
C ALA A 254 -9.52 7.33 8.95
N ASN A 255 -8.50 8.18 8.99
CA ASN A 255 -8.53 9.42 8.20
C ASN A 255 -8.59 9.14 6.69
N GLU A 256 -7.97 8.05 6.24
CA GLU A 256 -7.93 7.59 4.85
C GLU A 256 -9.30 7.09 4.35
N GLU A 257 -10.20 6.70 5.26
CA GLU A 257 -11.56 6.22 4.96
C GLU A 257 -12.59 7.39 4.90
N VAL A 258 -12.12 8.62 5.09
CA VAL A 258 -12.96 9.83 4.99
C VAL A 258 -12.59 10.59 3.72
N VAL A 259 -13.47 10.55 2.74
CA VAL A 259 -13.29 11.22 1.44
C VAL A 259 -14.29 12.38 1.34
N ASN A 260 -13.78 13.59 1.16
CA ASN A 260 -14.60 14.82 1.08
C ASN A 260 -15.56 14.98 2.27
N GLY A 261 -15.12 14.63 3.49
CA GLY A 261 -15.95 14.71 4.71
C GLY A 261 -17.01 13.62 4.84
N CYS A 262 -17.02 12.67 3.92
CA CYS A 262 -17.98 11.56 3.88
C CYS A 262 -17.28 10.21 4.07
N CYS A 263 -18.03 9.24 4.55
CA CYS A 263 -17.58 7.85 4.64
C CYS A 263 -17.36 7.28 3.23
N GLU A 264 -16.16 6.80 2.93
CA GLU A 264 -15.80 6.20 1.65
C GLU A 264 -16.75 5.07 1.23
N ARG A 265 -17.32 4.35 2.20
CA ARG A 265 -18.15 3.16 1.95
C ARG A 265 -19.60 3.48 1.61
N CYS A 266 -20.22 4.41 2.33
CA CYS A 266 -21.66 4.67 2.21
C CYS A 266 -22.02 6.10 1.82
N GLY A 267 -21.02 7.00 1.65
CA GLY A 267 -21.23 8.39 1.29
C GLY A 267 -21.87 9.27 2.37
N THR A 268 -22.14 8.72 3.57
CA THR A 268 -22.75 9.49 4.66
C THR A 268 -21.75 10.47 5.25
N PRO A 269 -22.15 11.73 5.53
CA PRO A 269 -21.29 12.69 6.22
C PRO A 269 -20.77 12.13 7.56
N VAL A 270 -19.47 12.29 7.77
CA VAL A 270 -18.76 11.79 8.95
C VAL A 270 -18.86 12.84 10.07
N THR A 271 -19.08 12.37 11.29
CA THR A 271 -19.08 13.20 12.49
C THR A 271 -17.89 12.88 13.38
N LYS A 272 -17.54 13.80 14.29
CA LYS A 272 -16.57 13.49 15.35
C LYS A 272 -17.31 12.95 16.54
N LYS A 273 -16.81 11.85 17.11
CA LYS A 273 -17.36 11.22 18.30
C LYS A 273 -16.23 10.89 19.27
N ASN A 274 -16.33 11.38 20.49
CA ASN A 274 -15.41 10.98 21.55
C ASN A 274 -15.76 9.55 21.98
N LEU A 275 -14.81 8.67 21.84
CA LEU A 275 -14.89 7.30 22.30
C LEU A 275 -13.69 6.96 23.18
N ARG A 276 -13.95 6.24 24.26
CA ARG A 276 -12.90 5.65 25.07
C ARG A 276 -12.24 4.52 24.29
N GLN A 277 -10.93 4.63 24.07
CA GLN A 277 -10.17 3.73 23.25
C GLN A 277 -8.84 3.36 23.88
N TRP A 278 -8.34 2.20 23.52
CA TRP A 278 -6.99 1.79 23.80
C TRP A 278 -6.00 2.56 22.93
N MET A 279 -4.99 3.11 23.56
CA MET A 279 -3.91 3.84 22.94
C MET A 279 -2.58 3.16 23.25
N LEU A 280 -1.67 3.16 22.27
CA LEU A 280 -0.30 2.72 22.46
C LEU A 280 0.62 3.94 22.53
N LYS A 281 1.47 3.98 23.56
CA LYS A 281 2.42 5.08 23.78
C LYS A 281 3.64 4.98 22.85
N ILE A 282 3.41 5.05 21.55
CA ILE A 282 4.44 4.91 20.51
C ILE A 282 5.54 5.96 20.63
N THR A 283 5.21 7.17 21.10
CA THR A 283 6.16 8.27 21.30
C THR A 283 7.21 7.99 22.36
N ALA A 284 7.00 7.01 23.24
CA ALA A 284 8.00 6.59 24.23
C ALA A 284 9.30 6.04 23.58
N TYR A 285 9.23 5.64 22.34
CA TYR A 285 10.36 5.08 21.57
C TYR A 285 10.86 6.00 20.47
N ALA A 286 10.28 7.19 20.29
CA ALA A 286 10.63 8.08 19.18
C ALA A 286 12.11 8.41 19.11
N GLU A 287 12.71 8.81 20.26
CA GLU A 287 14.14 9.12 20.35
C GLU A 287 15.03 7.90 20.04
N ARG A 288 14.67 6.75 20.59
CA ARG A 288 15.42 5.52 20.37
C ARG A 288 15.34 5.06 18.92
N LEU A 289 14.15 5.10 18.31
CA LEU A 289 13.98 4.75 16.91
C LEU A 289 14.83 5.64 16.01
N LEU A 290 14.86 6.94 16.29
CA LEU A 290 15.67 7.89 15.53
C LEU A 290 17.17 7.58 15.64
N ASN A 291 17.67 7.35 16.87
CA ASN A 291 19.08 7.07 17.12
C ASN A 291 19.52 5.70 16.59
N ASP A 292 18.61 4.73 16.49
CA ASP A 292 18.92 3.40 16.00
C ASP A 292 18.93 3.31 14.45
N LEU A 293 18.46 4.33 13.72
CA LEU A 293 18.51 4.36 12.25
C LEU A 293 19.94 4.27 11.70
N ASP A 294 20.91 4.87 12.40
CA ASP A 294 22.31 4.87 11.95
C ASP A 294 22.96 3.47 12.02
N LYS A 295 22.38 2.56 12.81
CA LYS A 295 22.84 1.18 12.96
C LYS A 295 22.31 0.25 11.87
N LEU A 296 21.39 0.72 11.04
CA LEU A 296 20.71 -0.10 10.04
C LEU A 296 21.36 0.06 8.67
N ASP A 297 21.55 -1.06 7.98
CA ASP A 297 21.92 -1.09 6.57
C ASP A 297 20.66 -0.93 5.68
N TRP A 298 20.04 0.24 5.78
CA TRP A 298 18.86 0.60 5.02
C TRP A 298 19.17 1.69 3.98
N PRO A 299 18.42 1.74 2.88
CA PRO A 299 18.53 2.84 1.92
C PRO A 299 18.32 4.20 2.58
N GLU A 300 19.15 5.18 2.26
CA GLU A 300 19.09 6.53 2.83
C GLU A 300 17.71 7.19 2.68
N LYS A 301 17.02 6.93 1.57
CA LYS A 301 15.64 7.40 1.36
C LYS A 301 14.70 6.91 2.45
N VAL A 302 14.84 5.65 2.88
CA VAL A 302 13.98 5.05 3.92
C VAL A 302 14.32 5.65 5.29
N LYS A 303 15.60 5.80 5.61
CA LYS A 303 16.05 6.45 6.85
C LYS A 303 15.53 7.88 6.93
N LYS A 304 15.64 8.64 5.84
CA LYS A 304 15.12 10.01 5.78
C LYS A 304 13.60 10.06 5.98
N MET A 305 12.85 9.18 5.35
CA MET A 305 11.39 9.13 5.53
C MET A 305 11.00 8.89 6.98
N GLN A 306 11.70 8.02 7.69
CA GLN A 306 11.45 7.75 9.12
C GLN A 306 11.87 8.92 10.01
N THR A 307 12.99 9.54 9.73
CA THR A 307 13.46 10.76 10.43
C THR A 307 12.45 11.90 10.30
N ASP A 308 12.00 12.15 9.07
CA ASP A 308 11.02 13.20 8.78
C ASP A 308 9.65 12.89 9.43
N TRP A 309 9.25 11.61 9.49
CA TRP A 309 8.01 11.19 10.15
C TRP A 309 8.05 11.39 11.66
N ILE A 310 9.16 11.05 12.32
CA ILE A 310 9.35 11.30 13.76
C ILE A 310 9.41 12.80 14.01
N GLY A 311 10.07 13.56 13.14
CA GLY A 311 10.06 15.00 13.12
C GLY A 311 10.61 15.64 14.38
N LYS A 312 11.73 15.12 14.94
CA LYS A 312 12.35 15.74 16.13
C LYS A 312 12.71 17.19 15.86
N SER A 313 12.23 18.08 16.70
CA SER A 313 12.50 19.50 16.62
C SER A 313 12.93 20.07 17.98
N TYR A 314 13.66 21.16 17.95
CA TYR A 314 14.07 21.92 19.13
C TYR A 314 13.44 23.31 19.08
N GLY A 315 12.96 23.78 20.21
CA GLY A 315 12.32 25.08 20.32
C GLY A 315 12.11 25.50 21.75
N ALA A 316 11.32 26.53 21.94
CA ALA A 316 10.96 27.07 23.24
C ALA A 316 9.45 27.10 23.44
N GLU A 317 9.01 26.85 24.66
CA GLU A 317 7.65 27.17 25.09
C GLU A 317 7.60 28.66 25.51
N VAL A 318 6.61 29.37 25.03
CA VAL A 318 6.39 30.80 25.30
C VAL A 318 4.98 30.96 25.79
N GLU A 319 4.84 31.68 26.91
CA GLU A 319 3.54 32.04 27.48
C GLU A 319 3.14 33.43 27.05
N PHE A 320 1.95 33.57 26.49
CA PHE A 320 1.33 34.85 26.16
C PHE A 320 0.21 35.12 27.17
N PRO A 321 0.31 36.20 27.97
CA PRO A 321 -0.79 36.61 28.83
C PRO A 321 -1.97 37.10 28.00
N ILE A 322 -3.17 36.91 28.51
CA ILE A 322 -4.40 37.41 27.90
C ILE A 322 -4.87 38.62 28.67
N GLU A 323 -5.15 39.72 27.97
CA GLU A 323 -5.58 40.95 28.60
C GLU A 323 -6.87 40.78 29.41
N GLY A 324 -6.86 41.21 30.66
CA GLY A 324 -8.00 41.10 31.56
C GLY A 324 -8.31 39.69 32.10
N ARG A 325 -7.38 38.74 31.94
CA ARG A 325 -7.55 37.35 32.42
C ARG A 325 -6.29 36.82 33.10
N ASP A 326 -6.45 35.88 34.01
CA ASP A 326 -5.35 35.15 34.64
C ASP A 326 -4.81 34.01 33.75
N GLU A 327 -5.57 33.65 32.73
CA GLU A 327 -5.24 32.59 31.80
C GLU A 327 -4.16 33.02 30.82
N LYS A 328 -3.33 32.08 30.40
CA LYS A 328 -2.26 32.31 29.42
C LYS A 328 -2.38 31.32 28.26
N ILE A 329 -1.92 31.73 27.10
CA ILE A 329 -1.75 30.86 25.94
C ILE A 329 -0.29 30.44 25.90
N THR A 330 -0.02 29.15 26.11
CA THR A 330 1.32 28.57 25.95
C THR A 330 1.46 28.02 24.53
N VAL A 331 2.48 28.48 23.82
CA VAL A 331 2.82 28.02 22.47
C VAL A 331 4.23 27.46 22.44
N TYR A 332 4.43 26.46 21.58
CA TYR A 332 5.75 25.96 21.25
C TYR A 332 6.20 26.55 19.92
N THR A 333 7.41 27.09 19.86
CA THR A 333 7.99 27.61 18.63
C THR A 333 9.42 27.12 18.42
N THR A 334 9.74 26.72 17.17
CA THR A 334 11.12 26.44 16.75
C THR A 334 11.90 27.72 16.38
N ARG A 335 11.23 28.88 16.34
CA ARG A 335 11.79 30.15 15.97
C ARG A 335 11.49 31.24 17.02
N PRO A 336 12.01 31.07 18.24
CA PRO A 336 11.80 32.09 19.30
C PRO A 336 12.39 33.45 18.94
N ASP A 337 13.36 33.50 18.05
CA ASP A 337 13.98 34.71 17.50
C ASP A 337 12.98 35.61 16.75
N THR A 338 11.85 35.09 16.28
CA THR A 338 10.83 35.84 15.54
C THR A 338 9.73 36.45 16.42
N LEU A 339 9.76 36.22 17.72
CA LEU A 339 8.70 36.66 18.65
C LEU A 339 8.46 38.18 18.63
N TYR A 340 9.50 38.97 18.46
CA TYR A 340 9.38 40.44 18.40
C TYR A 340 8.64 40.95 17.16
N GLY A 341 8.42 40.09 16.17
CA GLY A 341 7.62 40.39 14.98
C GLY A 341 6.17 39.93 15.09
N ALA A 342 5.78 39.27 16.18
CA ALA A 342 4.42 38.78 16.37
C ALA A 342 3.45 39.94 16.68
N THR A 343 2.44 40.15 15.85
CA THR A 343 1.44 41.20 15.99
C THR A 343 0.05 40.66 16.31
N PHE A 344 -0.16 39.35 16.18
CA PHE A 344 -1.41 38.68 16.55
C PHE A 344 -1.17 37.20 16.89
N MET A 345 -2.10 36.63 17.64
CA MET A 345 -2.12 35.20 17.98
C MET A 345 -3.28 34.51 17.28
N VAL A 346 -3.03 33.32 16.79
CA VAL A 346 -4.07 32.46 16.14
C VAL A 346 -4.27 31.20 16.95
N LEU A 347 -5.52 30.94 17.32
CA LEU A 347 -5.93 29.67 17.93
C LEU A 347 -6.60 28.76 16.91
N ALA A 348 -6.37 27.47 17.03
CA ALA A 348 -7.17 26.51 16.29
C ALA A 348 -8.64 26.56 16.76
N PRO A 349 -9.62 26.37 15.88
CA PRO A 349 -11.04 26.37 16.29
C PRO A 349 -11.38 25.36 17.39
N GLU A 350 -10.61 24.27 17.46
CA GLU A 350 -10.75 23.23 18.48
C GLU A 350 -10.08 23.55 19.82
N HIS A 351 -9.35 24.64 19.90
CA HIS A 351 -8.66 25.02 21.14
C HIS A 351 -9.67 25.32 22.22
N LYS A 352 -9.42 24.83 23.44
CA LYS A 352 -10.32 25.03 24.60
C LYS A 352 -10.68 26.48 24.90
N LEU A 353 -9.79 27.40 24.61
CA LEU A 353 -9.98 28.84 24.80
C LEU A 353 -10.69 29.54 23.64
N ALA A 354 -10.79 28.93 22.45
CA ALA A 354 -11.33 29.59 21.27
C ALA A 354 -12.75 30.15 21.49
N LYS A 355 -13.62 29.38 22.14
CA LYS A 355 -14.97 29.81 22.48
C LYS A 355 -15.02 30.76 23.68
N SER A 356 -14.19 30.53 24.71
CA SER A 356 -14.21 31.33 25.94
C SER A 356 -13.61 32.75 25.78
N LEU A 357 -12.77 32.93 24.75
CA LEU A 357 -12.16 34.22 24.40
C LEU A 357 -13.07 35.10 23.53
N ALA A 358 -14.16 34.54 22.98
CA ALA A 358 -15.12 35.33 22.24
C ALA A 358 -15.83 36.32 23.16
N THR A 359 -15.80 37.63 22.80
CA THR A 359 -16.60 38.66 23.46
C THR A 359 -18.10 38.49 23.07
N ASP A 360 -18.99 39.20 23.76
CA ASP A 360 -20.41 39.11 23.43
C ASP A 360 -20.71 39.56 21.99
N GLU A 361 -19.91 40.49 21.47
CA GLU A 361 -20.03 41.04 20.11
C GLU A 361 -19.55 40.03 19.02
N THR A 362 -18.57 39.22 19.35
CA THR A 362 -17.94 38.29 18.38
C THR A 362 -18.38 36.84 18.54
N ARG A 363 -19.14 36.55 19.59
CA ARG A 363 -19.53 35.16 19.97
C ARG A 363 -20.22 34.37 18.85
N GLU A 364 -21.20 34.98 18.20
CA GLU A 364 -21.96 34.33 17.14
C GLU A 364 -21.06 33.98 15.94
N GLU A 365 -20.20 34.88 15.53
CA GLU A 365 -19.28 34.69 14.43
C GLU A 365 -18.22 33.60 14.75
N VAL A 366 -17.67 33.64 15.97
CA VAL A 366 -16.71 32.63 16.44
C VAL A 366 -17.33 31.24 16.53
N GLU A 367 -18.53 31.10 17.11
CA GLU A 367 -19.22 29.81 17.20
C GLU A 367 -19.56 29.26 15.83
N LYS A 368 -20.02 30.08 14.89
CA LYS A 368 -20.26 29.70 13.52
C LYS A 368 -18.97 29.24 12.84
N TYR A 369 -17.86 29.95 13.01
CA TYR A 369 -16.57 29.56 12.42
C TYR A 369 -16.05 28.25 13.00
N ILE A 370 -16.21 28.01 14.30
CA ILE A 370 -15.86 26.73 14.95
C ILE A 370 -16.70 25.60 14.33
N PHE A 371 -17.99 25.80 14.17
CA PHE A 371 -18.89 24.82 13.57
C PHE A 371 -18.49 24.51 12.11
N ASP A 372 -18.37 25.52 11.27
CA ASP A 372 -18.02 25.38 9.85
C ASP A 372 -16.65 24.70 9.67
N SER A 373 -15.69 25.03 10.56
CA SER A 373 -14.36 24.41 10.56
C SER A 373 -14.42 22.94 10.98
N SER A 374 -15.32 22.56 11.88
CA SER A 374 -15.47 21.17 12.34
C SER A 374 -16.00 20.24 11.23
N MET A 375 -16.67 20.81 10.23
CA MET A 375 -17.19 20.05 9.08
C MET A 375 -16.13 19.77 8.02
N ARG A 376 -14.94 20.39 8.09
CA ARG A 376 -13.84 20.18 7.16
C ARG A 376 -12.82 19.19 7.71
N SER A 377 -12.24 18.37 6.82
CA SER A 377 -11.15 17.50 7.24
C SER A 377 -9.88 18.31 7.54
N ASN A 378 -9.01 17.79 8.41
CA ASN A 378 -7.72 18.42 8.69
C ASN A 378 -6.85 18.55 7.42
N VAL A 379 -6.93 17.58 6.52
CA VAL A 379 -6.20 17.57 5.25
C VAL A 379 -6.69 18.72 4.36
N ASP A 380 -8.00 18.87 4.20
CA ASP A 380 -8.57 19.98 3.41
C ASP A 380 -8.20 21.34 3.98
N ARG A 381 -8.20 21.46 5.31
CA ARG A 381 -7.79 22.70 6.01
C ARG A 381 -6.30 23.01 5.81
N MET A 382 -5.44 21.98 5.83
CA MET A 382 -4.01 22.14 5.59
C MET A 382 -3.69 22.52 4.14
N GLN A 383 -4.41 21.92 3.18
CA GLN A 383 -4.22 22.13 1.75
C GLN A 383 -4.92 23.39 1.20
N ALA A 384 -5.82 23.99 1.96
CA ALA A 384 -6.52 25.19 1.56
C ALA A 384 -5.51 26.33 1.24
N LYS A 385 -5.59 26.87 0.03
CA LYS A 385 -4.72 27.97 -0.44
C LYS A 385 -4.98 29.26 0.34
N GLU A 386 -6.25 29.51 0.65
CA GLU A 386 -6.66 30.66 1.44
C GLU A 386 -6.84 30.25 2.90
N LYS A 387 -6.22 30.98 3.80
CA LYS A 387 -6.40 30.83 5.24
C LYS A 387 -7.47 31.78 5.70
N THR A 388 -8.42 31.26 6.45
CA THR A 388 -9.55 32.03 6.99
C THR A 388 -9.44 32.07 8.51
N GLY A 389 -10.04 33.06 9.13
CA GLY A 389 -10.12 33.22 10.58
C GLY A 389 -11.15 34.28 10.94
N VAL A 390 -11.54 34.29 12.20
CA VAL A 390 -12.43 35.29 12.79
C VAL A 390 -11.77 35.86 14.03
N PHE A 391 -12.01 37.13 14.32
CA PHE A 391 -11.47 37.77 15.49
C PHE A 391 -12.28 37.42 16.75
N THR A 392 -11.60 37.07 17.83
CA THR A 392 -12.26 36.72 19.09
C THR A 392 -12.74 37.91 19.91
N GLY A 393 -12.22 39.10 19.64
CA GLY A 393 -12.48 40.29 20.43
C GLY A 393 -11.54 40.47 21.63
N THR A 394 -10.61 39.53 21.86
CA THR A 394 -9.69 39.55 23.01
C THR A 394 -8.25 39.82 22.54
N TYR A 395 -7.49 40.51 23.35
CA TYR A 395 -6.10 40.88 23.11
C TYR A 395 -5.14 40.20 24.08
#